data_2985e20e4b63bc91011d75f72c12dae9
#
_entry.id   2985e20e4b63bc91011d75f72c12dae9
#
_cell.length_a   1.000
_cell.length_b   1.000
_cell.length_c   1.000
_cell.angle_alpha   90.00
_cell.angle_beta   90.00
_cell.angle_gamma   90.00
#
_symmetry.space_group_name_H-M   'P 1'
#
loop_
_entity.id
_entity.type
_entity.pdbx_description
1 polymer ?
#
loop_
_entity_poly.entity_id
_entity_poly.type
_entity_poly.pdbx_seq_one_letter_code
_entity_poly.pdbx_strand_id
1 'polypeptide(L)'
;MVVMGLGLPEVVMVLAVIVIKVIPYIFFAVLVALVVRYLNARPRRDRERKTAHSLGEVLAEERRRCDMTQEFVAHELGVSRQAVSKWEKGTSDPSTHNLIALAELYGVDAATLIKSVERGDSRAAGASSES
;
A
#
# COMPACT_ATOMS: atom_id res chain seq x y z
N MET A 1 2.42 -55.16 -16.88
CA MET A 1 3.81 -55.44 -16.50
C MET A 1 4.79 -55.21 -17.66
N VAL A 2 4.77 -53.98 -18.16
CA VAL A 2 5.61 -53.58 -19.32
C VAL A 2 6.94 -52.93 -18.87
N VAL A 3 7.19 -52.92 -17.55
CA VAL A 3 8.34 -52.18 -16.97
C VAL A 3 9.61 -53.04 -16.86
N MET A 4 9.55 -54.36 -17.08
CA MET A 4 10.69 -55.25 -16.92
C MET A 4 11.54 -55.47 -18.19
N GLY A 5 11.28 -54.74 -19.27
CA GLY A 5 12.02 -54.89 -20.51
C GLY A 5 12.57 -53.58 -21.10
N LEU A 6 12.45 -52.49 -20.39
CA LEU A 6 12.97 -51.21 -20.85
C LEU A 6 14.49 -51.14 -20.67
N GLY A 7 15.23 -51.03 -21.75
CA GLY A 7 16.65 -50.77 -21.71
C GLY A 7 16.98 -49.40 -21.16
N LEU A 8 18.20 -49.21 -20.65
CA LEU A 8 18.68 -47.90 -20.16
C LEU A 8 18.36 -46.72 -21.08
N PRO A 9 18.49 -46.82 -22.43
CA PRO A 9 18.18 -45.72 -23.32
C PRO A 9 16.70 -45.38 -23.38
N GLU A 10 15.81 -46.34 -23.20
CA GLU A 10 14.36 -46.12 -23.19
C GLU A 10 13.90 -45.39 -21.90
N VAL A 11 14.47 -45.76 -20.75
CA VAL A 11 14.24 -45.12 -19.49
C VAL A 11 14.70 -43.67 -19.53
N VAL A 12 15.87 -43.38 -20.07
CA VAL A 12 16.40 -42.04 -20.24
C VAL A 12 15.48 -41.19 -21.15
N MET A 13 14.99 -41.77 -22.23
CA MET A 13 14.10 -41.09 -23.17
C MET A 13 12.75 -40.76 -22.54
N VAL A 14 12.18 -41.67 -21.76
CA VAL A 14 10.93 -41.42 -21.00
C VAL A 14 11.12 -40.33 -19.94
N LEU A 15 12.21 -40.36 -19.19
CA LEU A 15 12.54 -39.34 -18.22
C LEU A 15 12.75 -37.99 -18.90
N ALA A 16 13.41 -37.91 -20.04
CA ALA A 16 13.58 -36.69 -20.81
C ALA A 16 12.24 -36.09 -21.26
N VAL A 17 11.33 -36.95 -21.74
CA VAL A 17 9.98 -36.51 -22.14
C VAL A 17 9.18 -35.99 -20.94
N ILE A 18 9.24 -36.64 -19.80
CA ILE A 18 8.60 -36.20 -18.56
C ILE A 18 9.16 -34.84 -18.14
N VAL A 19 10.49 -34.69 -18.13
CA VAL A 19 11.16 -33.44 -17.76
C VAL A 19 10.73 -32.28 -18.68
N ILE A 20 10.75 -32.50 -20.00
CA ILE A 20 10.36 -31.50 -21.00
C ILE A 20 8.91 -31.13 -20.87
N LYS A 21 8.04 -32.07 -20.49
CA LYS A 21 6.61 -31.78 -20.28
C LYS A 21 6.31 -31.09 -18.94
N VAL A 22 6.99 -31.48 -17.88
CA VAL A 22 6.72 -31.02 -16.50
C VAL A 22 7.32 -29.62 -16.24
N ILE A 23 8.50 -29.33 -16.79
CA ILE A 23 9.19 -28.04 -16.59
C ILE A 23 8.31 -26.84 -16.96
N PRO A 24 7.64 -26.77 -18.12
CA PRO A 24 6.82 -25.62 -18.48
C PRO A 24 5.61 -25.45 -17.54
N TYR A 25 5.05 -26.54 -17.00
CA TYR A 25 3.95 -26.44 -16.04
C TYR A 25 4.41 -25.87 -14.70
N ILE A 26 5.59 -26.30 -14.21
CA ILE A 26 6.18 -25.76 -12.98
C ILE A 26 6.52 -24.27 -13.18
N PHE A 27 7.13 -23.93 -14.31
CA PHE A 27 7.46 -22.54 -14.66
C PHE A 27 6.19 -21.67 -14.70
N PHE A 28 5.14 -22.16 -15.34
CA PHE A 28 3.86 -21.45 -15.42
C PHE A 28 3.20 -21.31 -14.05
N ALA A 29 3.22 -22.34 -13.21
CA ALA A 29 2.69 -22.31 -11.85
C ALA A 29 3.45 -21.29 -10.97
N VAL A 30 4.78 -21.25 -11.07
CA VAL A 30 5.61 -20.25 -10.36
C VAL A 30 5.31 -18.85 -10.86
N LEU A 31 5.20 -18.66 -12.17
CA LEU A 31 4.86 -17.36 -12.77
C LEU A 31 3.49 -16.86 -12.27
N VAL A 32 2.47 -17.72 -12.29
CA VAL A 32 1.13 -17.40 -11.78
C VAL A 32 1.19 -17.05 -10.29
N ALA A 33 1.91 -17.83 -9.49
CA ALA A 33 2.08 -17.56 -8.07
C ALA A 33 2.75 -16.20 -7.80
N LEU A 34 3.77 -15.84 -8.58
CA LEU A 34 4.45 -14.55 -8.51
C LEU A 34 3.52 -13.40 -8.91
N VAL A 35 2.75 -13.58 -9.98
CA VAL A 35 1.76 -12.58 -10.43
C VAL A 35 0.67 -12.38 -9.38
N VAL A 36 0.13 -13.47 -8.82
CA VAL A 36 -0.88 -13.40 -7.74
C VAL A 36 -0.32 -12.71 -6.50
N ARG A 37 0.92 -13.02 -6.09
CA ARG A 37 1.58 -12.32 -4.98
C ARG A 37 1.80 -10.84 -5.27
N TYR A 38 2.18 -10.50 -6.48
CA TYR A 38 2.37 -9.11 -6.90
C TYR A 38 1.05 -8.34 -6.92
N LEU A 39 -0.03 -8.94 -7.44
CA LEU A 39 -1.37 -8.34 -7.44
C LEU A 39 -1.95 -8.22 -6.03
N ASN A 40 -1.75 -9.22 -5.17
CA ASN A 40 -2.23 -9.19 -3.77
C ASN A 40 -1.39 -8.25 -2.87
N ALA A 41 -0.16 -7.91 -3.27
CA ALA A 41 0.64 -6.90 -2.56
C ALA A 41 0.15 -5.46 -2.80
N ARG A 42 -0.63 -5.22 -3.86
CA ARG A 42 -1.17 -3.89 -4.19
C ARG A 42 -2.28 -3.39 -3.24
N PRO A 43 -3.22 -4.23 -2.71
CA PRO A 43 -4.33 -3.72 -1.90
C PRO A 43 -3.90 -3.06 -0.58
N ARG A 44 -2.78 -3.47 0.01
CA ARG A 44 -2.28 -2.85 1.25
C ARG A 44 -1.78 -1.42 1.01
N ARG A 45 -1.02 -1.21 -0.07
CA ARG A 45 -0.50 0.12 -0.41
C ARG A 45 -1.60 1.09 -0.83
N ASP A 46 -2.65 0.60 -1.48
CA ASP A 46 -3.78 1.44 -1.89
C ASP A 46 -4.70 1.79 -0.71
N ARG A 47 -4.82 0.92 0.31
CA ARG A 47 -5.50 1.23 1.58
C ARG A 47 -4.74 2.27 2.39
N GLU A 48 -3.44 2.08 2.58
CA GLU A 48 -2.57 3.03 3.26
C GLU A 48 -2.56 4.39 2.53
N ARG A 49 -2.54 4.40 1.20
CA ARG A 49 -2.64 5.63 0.40
C ARG A 49 -4.00 6.32 0.51
N LYS A 50 -5.11 5.59 0.56
CA LYS A 50 -6.45 6.18 0.72
C LYS A 50 -6.64 6.81 2.09
N THR A 51 -6.11 6.18 3.15
CA THR A 51 -6.16 6.72 4.51
C THR A 51 -5.23 7.93 4.64
N ALA A 52 -4.01 7.84 4.12
CA ALA A 52 -3.06 8.94 4.07
C ALA A 52 -3.58 10.12 3.22
N HIS A 53 -4.29 9.84 2.12
CA HIS A 53 -4.90 10.86 1.28
C HIS A 53 -6.01 11.62 2.02
N SER A 54 -6.86 10.93 2.78
CA SER A 54 -7.90 11.57 3.58
C SER A 54 -7.33 12.49 4.67
N LEU A 55 -6.27 12.07 5.36
CA LEU A 55 -5.57 12.92 6.34
C LEU A 55 -4.91 14.12 5.67
N GLY A 56 -4.21 13.90 4.56
CA GLY A 56 -3.54 14.97 3.81
C GLY A 56 -4.52 16.03 3.30
N GLU A 57 -5.68 15.62 2.82
CA GLU A 57 -6.75 16.54 2.40
C GLU A 57 -7.26 17.37 3.58
N VAL A 58 -7.49 16.76 4.73
CA VAL A 58 -7.91 17.47 5.95
C VAL A 58 -6.85 18.47 6.39
N LEU A 59 -5.57 18.08 6.39
CA LEU A 59 -4.48 18.99 6.74
C LEU A 59 -4.39 20.18 5.80
N ALA A 60 -4.55 19.98 4.49
CA ALA A 60 -4.54 21.04 3.50
C ALA A 60 -5.76 21.97 3.63
N GLU A 61 -6.92 21.42 3.96
CA GLU A 61 -8.15 22.18 4.17
C GLU A 61 -8.05 23.07 5.42
N GLU A 62 -7.62 22.51 6.55
CA GLU A 62 -7.44 23.27 7.79
C GLU A 62 -6.40 24.39 7.64
N ARG A 63 -5.28 24.12 6.95
CA ARG A 63 -4.29 25.15 6.64
C ARG A 63 -4.89 26.32 5.83
N ARG A 64 -5.68 26.00 4.79
CA ARG A 64 -6.33 27.02 3.95
C ARG A 64 -7.39 27.80 4.74
N ARG A 65 -8.13 27.13 5.62
CA ARG A 65 -9.09 27.77 6.51
C ARG A 65 -8.44 28.80 7.42
N CYS A 66 -7.19 28.55 7.82
CA CYS A 66 -6.39 29.47 8.63
C CYS A 66 -5.60 30.50 7.81
N ASP A 67 -5.76 30.54 6.48
CA ASP A 67 -5.01 31.43 5.56
C ASP A 67 -3.49 31.28 5.66
N MET A 68 -2.99 30.08 5.97
CA MET A 68 -1.58 29.79 6.14
C MET A 68 -0.96 29.22 4.85
N THR A 69 0.30 29.55 4.58
CA THR A 69 1.10 28.93 3.53
C THR A 69 1.81 27.68 4.03
N GLN A 70 2.21 26.78 3.13
CA GLN A 70 3.02 25.61 3.50
C GLN A 70 4.37 26.01 4.11
N GLU A 71 4.97 27.12 3.66
CA GLU A 71 6.18 27.68 4.23
C GLU A 71 5.99 28.14 5.69
N PHE A 72 4.90 28.82 5.96
CA PHE A 72 4.59 29.29 7.32
C PHE A 72 4.44 28.11 8.26
N VAL A 73 3.63 27.10 7.88
CA VAL A 73 3.44 25.89 8.68
C VAL A 73 4.76 25.15 8.91
N ALA A 74 5.59 25.02 7.87
CA ALA A 74 6.88 24.37 7.97
C ALA A 74 7.82 25.12 8.94
N HIS A 75 7.82 26.45 8.90
CA HIS A 75 8.60 27.29 9.81
C HIS A 75 8.16 27.10 11.26
N GLU A 76 6.85 27.16 11.52
CA GLU A 76 6.29 27.00 12.87
C GLU A 76 6.55 25.59 13.48
N LEU A 77 6.55 24.54 12.65
CA LEU A 77 6.83 23.18 13.09
C LEU A 77 8.33 22.82 13.08
N GLY A 78 9.21 23.69 12.58
CA GLY A 78 10.63 23.40 12.44
C GLY A 78 10.94 22.26 11.45
N VAL A 79 10.13 22.12 10.39
CA VAL A 79 10.28 21.11 9.34
C VAL A 79 10.49 21.77 7.97
N SER A 80 10.82 20.98 6.96
CA SER A 80 10.91 21.50 5.60
C SER A 80 9.52 21.69 4.97
N ARG A 81 9.39 22.70 4.08
CA ARG A 81 8.19 22.88 3.26
C ARG A 81 7.82 21.60 2.49
N GLN A 82 8.85 20.87 2.02
CA GLN A 82 8.64 19.62 1.30
C GLN A 82 7.99 18.55 2.17
N ALA A 83 8.29 18.50 3.48
CA ALA A 83 7.64 17.58 4.41
C ALA A 83 6.14 17.89 4.50
N VAL A 84 5.76 19.16 4.71
CA VAL A 84 4.36 19.59 4.75
C VAL A 84 3.65 19.27 3.45
N SER A 85 4.27 19.56 2.30
CA SER A 85 3.72 19.21 0.98
C SER A 85 3.51 17.71 0.80
N LYS A 86 4.40 16.87 1.29
CA LYS A 86 4.26 15.40 1.23
C LYS A 86 3.12 14.91 2.11
N TRP A 87 2.94 15.48 3.30
CA TRP A 87 1.83 15.15 4.19
C TRP A 87 0.48 15.48 3.56
N GLU A 88 0.34 16.68 2.98
CA GLU A 88 -0.89 17.11 2.31
C GLU A 88 -1.20 16.30 1.05
N LYS A 89 -0.18 15.79 0.35
CA LYS A 89 -0.35 14.90 -0.82
C LYS A 89 -0.57 13.43 -0.43
N GLY A 90 -0.45 13.07 0.84
CA GLY A 90 -0.55 11.70 1.30
C GLY A 90 0.60 10.79 0.86
N THR A 91 1.76 11.37 0.49
CA THR A 91 2.96 10.60 0.11
C THR A 91 3.83 10.23 1.31
N SER A 92 3.65 10.90 2.44
CA SER A 92 4.19 10.53 3.75
C SER A 92 3.25 11.03 4.85
N ASP A 93 3.34 10.44 6.02
CA ASP A 93 2.56 10.83 7.19
C ASP A 93 3.39 11.70 8.13
N PRO A 94 2.78 12.71 8.80
CA PRO A 94 3.44 13.41 9.88
C PRO A 94 3.64 12.47 11.07
N SER A 95 4.70 12.66 11.85
CA SER A 95 4.86 11.99 13.14
C SER A 95 3.73 12.41 14.09
N THR A 96 3.46 11.62 15.12
CA THR A 96 2.46 11.95 16.15
C THR A 96 2.74 13.32 16.78
N HIS A 97 4.00 13.65 17.02
CA HIS A 97 4.42 14.96 17.54
C HIS A 97 4.03 16.09 16.56
N ASN A 98 4.34 15.93 15.27
CA ASN A 98 3.98 16.92 14.25
C ASN A 98 2.47 17.03 14.06
N LEU A 99 1.72 15.93 14.21
CA LEU A 99 0.27 15.94 14.11
C LEU A 99 -0.37 16.74 15.25
N ILE A 100 0.14 16.61 16.47
CA ILE A 100 -0.29 17.40 17.63
C ILE A 100 0.03 18.87 17.41
N ALA A 101 1.24 19.20 16.97
CA ALA A 101 1.65 20.58 16.68
C ALA A 101 0.82 21.20 15.56
N LEU A 102 0.47 20.44 14.52
CA LEU A 102 -0.45 20.89 13.45
C LEU A 102 -1.85 21.18 14.00
N ALA A 103 -2.37 20.32 14.87
CA ALA A 103 -3.68 20.53 15.50
C ALA A 103 -3.70 21.81 16.33
N GLU A 104 -2.68 22.05 17.13
CA GLU A 104 -2.51 23.28 17.92
C GLU A 104 -2.41 24.52 17.01
N LEU A 105 -1.61 24.45 15.96
CA LEU A 105 -1.42 25.55 15.01
C LEU A 105 -2.71 25.91 14.27
N TYR A 106 -3.49 24.90 13.86
CA TYR A 106 -4.77 25.10 13.17
C TYR A 106 -5.95 25.40 14.13
N GLY A 107 -5.74 25.30 15.44
CA GLY A 107 -6.77 25.52 16.44
C GLY A 107 -7.87 24.45 16.43
N VAL A 108 -7.50 23.22 16.05
CA VAL A 108 -8.40 22.06 16.05
C VAL A 108 -7.94 21.03 17.07
N ASP A 109 -8.86 20.19 17.56
CA ASP A 109 -8.50 19.11 18.45
C ASP A 109 -7.75 18.01 17.68
N ALA A 110 -6.60 17.58 18.22
CA ALA A 110 -5.81 16.49 17.64
C ALA A 110 -6.63 15.20 17.46
N ALA A 111 -7.57 14.90 18.35
CA ALA A 111 -8.50 13.80 18.21
C ALA A 111 -9.39 13.92 16.96
N THR A 112 -9.72 15.13 16.53
CA THR A 112 -10.48 15.37 15.30
C THR A 112 -9.68 15.00 14.06
N LEU A 113 -8.39 15.34 14.02
CA LEU A 113 -7.50 14.93 12.94
C LEU A 113 -7.31 13.40 12.89
N ILE A 114 -7.16 12.76 14.05
CA ILE A 114 -7.02 11.28 14.14
C ILE A 114 -8.32 10.60 13.72
N LYS A 115 -9.49 11.08 14.15
CA LYS A 115 -10.79 10.52 13.76
C LYS A 115 -11.09 10.69 12.26
N SER A 116 -10.54 11.67 11.59
CA SER A 116 -10.68 11.81 10.13
C SER A 116 -9.98 10.65 9.40
N VAL A 117 -8.88 10.12 9.94
CA VAL A 117 -8.18 8.93 9.44
C VAL A 117 -9.03 7.67 9.65
N GLU A 118 -9.61 7.50 10.85
CA GLU A 118 -10.46 6.35 11.18
C GLU A 118 -11.76 6.30 10.36
N ARG A 119 -12.37 7.46 10.08
CA ARG A 119 -13.57 7.54 9.21
C ARG A 119 -13.27 7.16 7.77
N GLY A 120 -12.09 7.47 7.26
CA GLY A 120 -11.63 7.01 5.95
C GLY A 120 -11.57 5.47 5.88
N ASP A 121 -11.13 4.83 6.96
CA ASP A 121 -11.01 3.39 7.07
C ASP A 121 -12.39 2.70 7.22
N SER A 122 -13.29 3.26 7.98
CA SER A 122 -14.66 2.73 8.18
C SER A 122 -15.53 2.81 6.92
N ARG A 123 -15.37 3.86 6.09
CA ARG A 123 -16.05 3.96 4.80
C ARG A 123 -15.55 2.94 3.78
N ALA A 124 -14.25 2.62 3.81
CA ALA A 124 -13.67 1.59 2.94
C ALA A 124 -14.11 0.17 3.36
N ALA A 125 -14.33 -0.07 4.65
CA ALA A 125 -14.80 -1.36 5.17
C ALA A 125 -16.32 -1.59 4.91
N GLY A 126 -17.14 -0.52 4.95
CA GLY A 126 -18.58 -0.59 4.70
C GLY A 126 -18.94 -0.84 3.23
N ALA A 127 -18.12 -0.37 2.30
CA ALA A 127 -18.36 -0.55 0.86
C ALA A 127 -18.08 -1.98 0.35
N SER A 128 -17.47 -2.84 1.16
CA SER A 128 -17.15 -4.22 0.79
C SER A 128 -18.19 -5.23 1.28
N SER A 129 -19.22 -4.82 2.02
CA SER A 129 -20.25 -5.71 2.58
C SER A 129 -21.58 -5.68 1.83
N GLU A 130 -21.70 -4.89 0.77
CA GLU A 130 -22.91 -4.78 -0.07
C GLU A 130 -22.66 -5.19 -1.54
N SER A 131 -22.00 -6.32 -1.72
CA SER A 131 -21.96 -6.98 -3.05
C SER A 131 -22.22 -8.45 -2.93
#